data_d0675ec15c37505209f5ea481e92b54e
#
_entry.id   d0675ec15c37505209f5ea481e92b54e
#
_cell.length_a   1.000
_cell.length_b   1.000
_cell.length_c   1.000
_cell.angle_alpha   90.00
_cell.angle_beta   90.00
_cell.angle_gamma   90.00
#
_symmetry.space_group_name_H-M   'P 1'
#
loop_
_entity.id
_entity.type
_entity.pdbx_description
1 polymer ?
#
loop_
_entity_poly.entity_id
_entity_poly.type
_entity_poly.pdbx_seq_one_letter_code
_entity_poly.pdbx_strand_id
1 'polypeptide(L)'
;NIMMSMKGDGKPVSFIEDCAVPLENLAEYTDSLTQVFRKHGTEGTWYAHASVGTLHVRPILDMKADGARKMRAIAEEACALVKRYKGAAYSGEHGDGLVRSEWIAPIIGSRLAGALAEVKDLFDPRGLMNPGKIVHPSKQDDRSLFRFKPGYAAARIDTVLDWSEGSVPGASSQGFAAAVEMCNNNGHCRKFDAGTMCPSYRATREE
;
A
#
# COMPACT_ATOMS: atom_id res chain seq x y z
N ASN A 1 2.52 -11.47 6.09
CA ASN A 1 2.46 -12.63 5.18
C ASN A 1 1.03 -13.04 4.84
N ILE A 2 0.14 -13.24 5.83
CA ILE A 2 -1.23 -13.72 5.61
C ILE A 2 -2.00 -12.90 4.57
N MET A 3 -1.92 -11.58 4.64
CA MET A 3 -2.63 -10.70 3.69
C MET A 3 -2.14 -10.80 2.25
N MET A 4 -0.87 -11.13 2.03
CA MET A 4 -0.33 -11.34 0.68
C MET A 4 -0.61 -12.75 0.14
N SER A 5 -1.08 -13.68 0.99
CA SER A 5 -1.42 -15.04 0.59
C SER A 5 -2.79 -15.17 -0.08
N MET A 6 -3.54 -14.08 -0.25
CA MET A 6 -4.77 -14.08 -1.04
C MET A 6 -4.47 -14.54 -2.47
N LYS A 7 -5.23 -15.53 -2.95
CA LYS A 7 -5.16 -15.98 -4.34
C LYS A 7 -5.74 -14.91 -5.27
N GLY A 8 -5.29 -14.89 -6.52
CA GLY A 8 -5.74 -13.95 -7.54
C GLY A 8 -5.01 -12.61 -7.52
N ASP A 9 -5.44 -11.68 -8.37
CA ASP A 9 -4.78 -10.40 -8.61
C ASP A 9 -5.13 -9.32 -7.58
N GLY A 10 -6.30 -9.42 -6.94
CA GLY A 10 -6.69 -8.51 -5.86
C GLY A 10 -5.85 -8.73 -4.61
N LYS A 11 -5.19 -7.68 -4.13
CA LYS A 11 -4.37 -7.71 -2.92
C LYS A 11 -4.71 -6.54 -2.01
N PRO A 12 -4.61 -6.70 -0.67
CA PRO A 12 -4.73 -5.59 0.26
C PRO A 12 -3.60 -4.58 0.05
N VAL A 13 -3.95 -3.32 -0.20
CA VAL A 13 -2.99 -2.25 -0.49
C VAL A 13 -3.02 -1.20 0.62
N SER A 14 -1.85 -0.93 1.22
CA SER A 14 -1.69 0.05 2.28
C SER A 14 -1.43 1.44 1.71
N PHE A 15 -2.44 2.32 1.69
CA PHE A 15 -2.26 3.70 1.22
C PHE A 15 -3.13 4.73 1.96
N ILE A 16 -4.17 4.28 2.63
CA ILE A 16 -5.05 5.10 3.48
C ILE A 16 -5.19 4.49 4.88
N GLU A 17 -4.38 3.50 5.20
CA GLU A 17 -4.33 2.93 6.54
C GLU A 17 -3.78 3.95 7.53
N ASP A 18 -4.03 3.74 8.82
CA ASP A 18 -3.48 4.54 9.90
C ASP A 18 -4.16 5.92 10.08
N CYS A 19 -5.30 6.15 9.46
CA CYS A 19 -6.10 7.33 9.81
C CYS A 19 -6.64 7.19 11.23
N ALA A 20 -6.53 8.27 12.00
CA ALA A 20 -7.07 8.35 13.35
C ALA A 20 -8.16 9.42 13.43
N VAL A 21 -9.26 9.10 14.10
CA VAL A 21 -10.38 10.02 14.35
C VAL A 21 -10.74 10.05 15.83
N PRO A 22 -11.39 11.11 16.33
CA PRO A 22 -11.92 11.12 17.70
C PRO A 22 -12.83 9.91 17.95
N LEU A 23 -12.78 9.32 19.16
CA LEU A 23 -13.47 8.07 19.46
C LEU A 23 -14.96 8.13 19.21
N GLU A 24 -15.60 9.26 19.49
CA GLU A 24 -17.02 9.49 19.23
C GLU A 24 -17.40 9.41 17.76
N ASN A 25 -16.44 9.60 16.87
CA ASN A 25 -16.65 9.56 15.42
C ASN A 25 -16.22 8.23 14.77
N LEU A 26 -15.63 7.30 15.52
CA LEU A 26 -15.01 6.10 14.97
C LEU A 26 -16.00 5.23 14.19
N ALA A 27 -17.20 5.04 14.70
CA ALA A 27 -18.24 4.24 14.04
C ALA A 27 -18.70 4.90 12.72
N GLU A 28 -19.01 6.19 12.74
CA GLU A 28 -19.43 6.96 11.57
C GLU A 28 -18.34 6.99 10.49
N TYR A 29 -17.08 7.22 10.91
CA TYR A 29 -15.94 7.23 10.00
C TYR A 29 -15.75 5.86 9.33
N THR A 30 -15.84 4.77 10.11
CA THR A 30 -15.70 3.40 9.58
C THR A 30 -16.78 3.08 8.56
N ASP A 31 -18.03 3.44 8.84
CA ASP A 31 -19.13 3.25 7.88
C ASP A 31 -18.93 4.10 6.63
N SER A 32 -18.62 5.37 6.78
CA SER A 32 -18.38 6.29 5.66
C SER A 32 -17.24 5.80 4.75
N LEU A 33 -16.14 5.35 5.34
CA LEU A 33 -15.02 4.81 4.56
C LEU A 33 -15.37 3.48 3.88
N THR A 34 -16.19 2.65 4.53
CA THR A 34 -16.75 1.42 3.92
C THR A 34 -17.59 1.76 2.70
N GLN A 35 -18.40 2.82 2.75
CA GLN A 35 -19.19 3.27 1.60
C GLN A 35 -18.30 3.76 0.45
N VAL A 36 -17.20 4.45 0.76
CA VAL A 36 -16.19 4.82 -0.25
C VAL A 36 -15.67 3.58 -0.97
N PHE A 37 -15.30 2.51 -0.25
CA PHE A 37 -14.83 1.28 -0.89
C PHE A 37 -15.89 0.65 -1.79
N ARG A 38 -17.12 0.52 -1.30
CA ARG A 38 -18.25 -0.03 -2.06
C ARG A 38 -18.52 0.76 -3.34
N LYS A 39 -18.47 2.10 -3.28
CA LYS A 39 -18.60 3.00 -4.43
C LYS A 39 -17.57 2.70 -5.52
N HIS A 40 -16.34 2.32 -5.12
CA HIS A 40 -15.26 1.98 -6.03
C HIS A 40 -15.17 0.48 -6.35
N GLY A 41 -16.19 -0.31 -5.98
CA GLY A 41 -16.28 -1.73 -6.29
C GLY A 41 -15.18 -2.54 -5.61
N THR A 42 -14.88 -2.21 -4.35
CA THR A 42 -13.92 -2.96 -3.53
C THR A 42 -14.40 -3.07 -2.08
N GLU A 43 -13.68 -3.83 -1.31
CA GLU A 43 -13.82 -3.94 0.14
C GLU A 43 -12.44 -3.81 0.80
N GLY A 44 -12.41 -3.66 2.12
CA GLY A 44 -11.17 -3.53 2.86
C GLY A 44 -11.00 -4.61 3.91
N THR A 45 -9.75 -4.91 4.25
CA THR A 45 -9.42 -5.64 5.48
C THR A 45 -9.23 -4.64 6.60
N TRP A 46 -9.78 -4.94 7.79
CA TRP A 46 -9.86 -4.00 8.91
C TRP A 46 -9.24 -4.57 10.18
N TYR A 47 -8.45 -3.76 10.85
CA TYR A 47 -8.12 -3.90 12.27
C TYR A 47 -7.82 -2.51 12.83
N ALA A 48 -7.74 -2.38 14.15
CA ALA A 48 -7.69 -1.06 14.76
C ALA A 48 -7.00 -1.07 16.13
N HIS A 49 -6.42 0.08 16.47
CA HIS A 49 -6.22 0.48 17.87
C HIS A 49 -7.43 1.32 18.29
N ALA A 50 -8.57 0.65 18.52
CA ALA A 50 -9.85 1.30 18.70
C ALA A 50 -9.89 2.27 19.88
N SER A 51 -9.12 2.01 20.95
CA SER A 51 -9.04 2.87 22.15
C SER A 51 -8.47 4.27 21.87
N VAL A 52 -7.77 4.45 20.75
CA VAL A 52 -7.18 5.73 20.31
C VAL A 52 -7.70 6.19 18.95
N GLY A 53 -8.74 5.54 18.43
CA GLY A 53 -9.40 5.91 17.18
C GLY A 53 -8.58 5.65 15.91
N THR A 54 -7.51 4.86 15.95
CA THR A 54 -6.66 4.55 14.80
C THR A 54 -7.15 3.30 14.09
N LEU A 55 -7.39 3.42 12.78
CA LEU A 55 -7.83 2.33 11.92
C LEU A 55 -6.73 1.90 10.96
N HIS A 56 -6.49 0.59 10.89
CA HIS A 56 -5.65 -0.01 9.87
C HIS A 56 -6.52 -0.68 8.83
N VAL A 57 -6.69 -0.03 7.71
CA VAL A 57 -7.55 -0.52 6.63
C VAL A 57 -6.77 -0.63 5.33
N ARG A 58 -7.00 -1.73 4.61
CA ARG A 58 -6.34 -1.98 3.34
C ARG A 58 -7.37 -2.41 2.32
N PRO A 59 -7.73 -1.53 1.39
CA PRO A 59 -8.59 -1.89 0.27
C PRO A 59 -7.96 -2.97 -0.60
N ILE A 60 -8.78 -3.87 -1.12
CA ILE A 60 -8.34 -4.96 -2.00
C ILE A 60 -8.36 -4.44 -3.43
N LEU A 61 -7.20 -4.28 -4.03
CA LEU A 61 -7.05 -3.70 -5.37
C LEU A 61 -6.21 -4.60 -6.29
N ASP A 62 -6.59 -4.66 -7.56
CA ASP A 62 -5.77 -5.25 -8.61
C ASP A 62 -4.80 -4.19 -9.18
N MET A 63 -3.56 -4.20 -8.69
CA MET A 63 -2.55 -3.23 -9.09
C MET A 63 -1.95 -3.50 -10.48
N LYS A 64 -2.27 -4.62 -11.11
CA LYS A 64 -1.90 -4.93 -12.49
C LYS A 64 -2.88 -4.29 -13.49
N ALA A 65 -4.14 -4.10 -13.10
CA ALA A 65 -5.21 -3.54 -13.91
C ALA A 65 -5.54 -2.08 -13.53
N ASP A 66 -6.72 -1.83 -12.98
CA ASP A 66 -7.24 -0.49 -12.69
C ASP A 66 -6.96 -0.01 -11.25
N GLY A 67 -6.21 -0.78 -10.48
CA GLY A 67 -5.96 -0.52 -9.07
C GLY A 67 -5.35 0.85 -8.79
N ALA A 68 -4.45 1.35 -9.64
CA ALA A 68 -3.88 2.68 -9.48
C ALA A 68 -4.95 3.79 -9.54
N ARG A 69 -5.87 3.69 -10.50
CA ARG A 69 -6.99 4.64 -10.65
C ARG A 69 -7.94 4.59 -9.46
N LYS A 70 -8.31 3.38 -9.02
CA LYS A 70 -9.14 3.19 -7.82
C LYS A 70 -8.42 3.72 -6.56
N MET A 71 -7.14 3.42 -6.41
CA MET A 71 -6.32 3.90 -5.30
C MET A 71 -6.34 5.43 -5.20
N ARG A 72 -6.14 6.15 -6.32
CA ARG A 72 -6.23 7.60 -6.40
C ARG A 72 -7.60 8.10 -5.92
N ALA A 73 -8.68 7.59 -6.51
CA ALA A 73 -10.03 8.04 -6.21
C ALA A 73 -10.42 7.77 -4.74
N ILE A 74 -10.08 6.60 -4.21
CA ILE A 74 -10.31 6.25 -2.80
C ILE A 74 -9.50 7.16 -1.88
N ALA A 75 -8.23 7.44 -2.20
CA ALA A 75 -7.37 8.31 -1.38
C ALA A 75 -7.89 9.75 -1.33
N GLU A 76 -8.37 10.30 -2.44
CA GLU A 76 -9.00 11.63 -2.51
C GLU A 76 -10.23 11.72 -1.60
N GLU A 77 -11.13 10.74 -1.69
CA GLU A 77 -12.33 10.69 -0.85
C GLU A 77 -12.00 10.45 0.63
N ALA A 78 -11.03 9.57 0.93
CA ALA A 78 -10.59 9.32 2.30
C ALA A 78 -9.93 10.56 2.92
N CYS A 79 -9.09 11.27 2.17
CA CYS A 79 -8.50 12.54 2.61
C CYS A 79 -9.57 13.58 2.91
N ALA A 80 -10.56 13.73 2.03
CA ALA A 80 -11.69 14.64 2.25
C ALA A 80 -12.54 14.23 3.46
N LEU A 81 -12.71 12.94 3.68
CA LEU A 81 -13.49 12.39 4.80
C LEU A 81 -12.79 12.68 6.13
N VAL A 82 -11.51 12.38 6.27
CA VAL A 82 -10.74 12.63 7.51
C VAL A 82 -10.79 14.11 7.91
N LYS A 83 -10.70 15.01 6.95
CA LYS A 83 -10.75 16.47 7.20
C LYS A 83 -12.07 16.96 7.80
N ARG A 84 -13.15 16.17 7.76
CA ARG A 84 -14.43 16.56 8.40
C ARG A 84 -14.38 16.48 9.92
N TYR A 85 -13.49 15.67 10.47
CA TYR A 85 -13.41 15.43 11.90
C TYR A 85 -12.32 16.31 12.53
N LYS A 86 -12.72 17.23 13.41
CA LYS A 86 -11.77 18.08 14.12
C LYS A 86 -10.87 17.22 15.02
N GLY A 87 -9.56 17.38 14.88
CA GLY A 87 -8.58 16.62 15.64
C GLY A 87 -8.21 15.26 15.01
N ALA A 88 -8.78 14.93 13.84
CA ALA A 88 -8.37 13.73 13.11
C ALA A 88 -6.99 13.89 12.47
N ALA A 89 -6.30 12.76 12.28
CA ALA A 89 -5.02 12.66 11.59
C ALA A 89 -5.12 11.70 10.40
N TYR A 90 -4.51 12.06 9.26
CA TYR A 90 -4.44 11.21 8.08
C TYR A 90 -3.41 10.08 8.26
N SER A 91 -2.42 10.29 9.13
CA SER A 91 -1.52 9.26 9.64
C SER A 91 -1.45 9.39 11.16
N GLY A 92 -1.89 8.38 11.88
CA GLY A 92 -1.95 8.37 13.35
C GLY A 92 -0.63 7.99 13.99
N GLU A 93 0.05 6.96 13.47
CA GLU A 93 1.26 6.39 14.09
C GLU A 93 2.37 6.00 13.10
N HIS A 94 2.06 5.60 11.86
CA HIS A 94 3.05 5.05 10.92
C HIS A 94 3.85 6.13 10.18
N GLY A 95 3.40 7.38 10.18
CA GLY A 95 3.96 8.46 9.37
C GLY A 95 3.57 8.37 7.88
N ASP A 96 3.80 9.44 7.14
CA ASP A 96 3.26 9.59 5.78
C ASP A 96 4.04 8.79 4.73
N GLY A 97 5.37 8.69 4.86
CA GLY A 97 6.22 7.95 3.93
C GLY A 97 6.04 8.41 2.48
N LEU A 98 6.33 7.54 1.51
CA LEU A 98 6.12 7.83 0.08
C LEU A 98 4.63 7.86 -0.29
N VAL A 99 3.84 7.00 0.33
CA VAL A 99 2.45 6.74 -0.07
C VAL A 99 1.51 7.88 0.31
N ARG A 100 1.76 8.55 1.44
CA ARG A 100 0.88 9.61 1.96
C ARG A 100 1.44 11.02 1.81
N SER A 101 2.69 11.19 1.40
CA SER A 101 3.33 12.51 1.31
C SER A 101 2.61 13.48 0.37
N GLU A 102 1.98 13.00 -0.71
CA GLU A 102 1.19 13.85 -1.60
C GLU A 102 -0.01 14.51 -0.88
N TRP A 103 -0.51 13.88 0.19
CA TRP A 103 -1.68 14.34 0.94
C TRP A 103 -1.33 15.30 2.08
N ILE A 104 -0.05 15.54 2.37
CA ILE A 104 0.37 16.45 3.45
C ILE A 104 -0.16 17.86 3.23
N ALA A 105 0.12 18.45 2.07
CA ALA A 105 -0.36 19.82 1.79
C ALA A 105 -1.89 19.94 1.84
N PRO A 106 -2.69 19.03 1.27
CA PRO A 106 -4.14 19.02 1.47
C PRO A 106 -4.59 18.94 2.93
N ILE A 107 -3.86 18.23 3.80
CA ILE A 107 -4.22 18.03 5.22
C ILE A 107 -3.78 19.19 6.09
N ILE A 108 -2.50 19.59 6.05
CA ILE A 108 -1.94 20.61 6.97
C ILE A 108 -1.95 22.02 6.40
N GLY A 109 -2.29 22.18 5.12
CA GLY A 109 -2.31 23.46 4.41
C GLY A 109 -0.95 23.84 3.79
N SER A 110 -1.02 24.67 2.75
CA SER A 110 0.14 25.05 1.93
C SER A 110 1.24 25.78 2.72
N ARG A 111 0.85 26.56 3.74
CA ARG A 111 1.83 27.32 4.56
C ARG A 111 2.76 26.37 5.33
N LEU A 112 2.21 25.39 6.04
CA LEU A 112 3.01 24.43 6.80
C LEU A 112 3.77 23.48 5.87
N ALA A 113 3.14 23.02 4.79
CA ALA A 113 3.80 22.20 3.79
C ALA A 113 4.98 22.94 3.14
N GLY A 114 4.84 24.24 2.85
CA GLY A 114 5.93 25.09 2.36
C GLY A 114 7.08 25.21 3.37
N ALA A 115 6.78 25.43 4.65
CA ALA A 115 7.81 25.48 5.69
C ALA A 115 8.58 24.15 5.84
N LEU A 116 7.89 23.00 5.70
CA LEU A 116 8.58 21.68 5.67
C LEU A 116 9.53 21.57 4.47
N ALA A 117 9.12 22.07 3.30
CA ALA A 117 9.98 22.08 2.12
C ALA A 117 11.22 22.98 2.32
N GLU A 118 11.02 24.19 2.84
CA GLU A 118 12.13 25.11 3.16
C GLU A 118 13.15 24.49 4.12
N VAL A 119 12.68 23.83 5.19
CA VAL A 119 13.56 23.11 6.12
C VAL A 119 14.34 22.00 5.39
N LYS A 120 13.66 21.22 4.56
CA LYS A 120 14.30 20.16 3.78
C LYS A 120 15.38 20.72 2.85
N ASP A 121 15.06 21.76 2.11
CA ASP A 121 15.97 22.35 1.11
C ASP A 121 17.17 23.01 1.78
N LEU A 122 17.01 23.56 3.00
CA LEU A 122 18.10 24.10 3.80
C LEU A 122 19.11 23.04 4.21
N PHE A 123 18.63 21.87 4.67
CA PHE A 123 19.51 20.80 5.18
C PHE A 123 19.96 19.80 4.11
N ASP A 124 19.24 19.71 3.01
CA ASP A 124 19.53 18.79 1.90
C ASP A 124 19.30 19.44 0.54
N PRO A 125 20.08 20.49 0.21
CA PRO A 125 19.87 21.27 -1.01
C PRO A 125 20.07 20.46 -2.32
N ARG A 126 20.68 19.27 -2.22
CA ARG A 126 20.84 18.36 -3.37
C ARG A 126 19.79 17.27 -3.43
N GLY A 127 18.89 17.19 -2.45
CA GLY A 127 17.81 16.19 -2.42
C GLY A 127 18.30 14.74 -2.35
N LEU A 128 19.41 14.47 -1.65
CA LEU A 128 20.04 13.14 -1.56
C LEU A 128 19.43 12.27 -0.45
N MET A 129 18.92 12.88 0.61
CA MET A 129 18.40 12.16 1.77
C MET A 129 16.90 11.92 1.65
N ASN A 130 16.49 10.67 1.49
CA ASN A 130 15.08 10.28 1.40
C ASN A 130 14.25 11.15 0.44
N PRO A 131 14.60 11.26 -0.84
CA PRO A 131 13.86 12.10 -1.79
C PRO A 131 12.40 11.65 -1.94
N GLY A 132 11.49 12.62 -2.10
CA GLY A 132 10.07 12.36 -2.31
C GLY A 132 9.28 11.94 -1.07
N LYS A 133 9.87 12.02 0.13
CA LYS A 133 9.18 11.77 1.40
C LYS A 133 8.90 13.08 2.11
N ILE A 134 7.67 13.25 2.58
CA ILE A 134 7.12 14.42 3.27
C ILE A 134 7.02 15.62 2.33
N VAL A 135 8.07 15.98 1.64
CA VAL A 135 8.14 17.09 0.69
C VAL A 135 8.55 16.61 -0.70
N HIS A 136 8.18 17.38 -1.72
CA HIS A 136 8.45 17.06 -3.14
C HIS A 136 7.99 15.65 -3.56
N PRO A 137 6.78 15.20 -3.16
CA PRO A 137 6.34 13.84 -3.39
C PRO A 137 6.04 13.56 -4.86
N SER A 138 6.25 12.30 -5.25
CA SER A 138 5.65 11.75 -6.46
C SER A 138 4.13 11.66 -6.31
N LYS A 139 3.42 11.54 -7.42
CA LYS A 139 2.00 11.19 -7.39
C LYS A 139 1.83 9.77 -6.85
N GLN A 140 0.85 9.59 -5.98
CA GLN A 140 0.56 8.30 -5.36
C GLN A 140 0.23 7.20 -6.37
N ASP A 141 -0.36 7.56 -7.50
CA ASP A 141 -0.77 6.65 -8.57
C ASP A 141 0.22 6.59 -9.74
N ASP A 142 1.45 7.06 -9.56
CA ASP A 142 2.49 6.94 -10.58
C ASP A 142 2.93 5.48 -10.75
N ARG A 143 2.37 4.83 -11.77
CA ARG A 143 2.63 3.42 -12.08
C ARG A 143 4.08 3.12 -12.45
N SER A 144 4.88 4.13 -12.83
CA SER A 144 6.30 3.94 -13.09
C SER A 144 7.08 3.52 -11.84
N LEU A 145 6.55 3.84 -10.65
CA LEU A 145 7.12 3.50 -9.35
C LEU A 145 6.56 2.20 -8.75
N PHE A 146 5.53 1.60 -9.36
CA PHE A 146 4.90 0.39 -8.84
C PHE A 146 5.69 -0.87 -9.18
N ARG A 147 5.47 -1.95 -8.39
CA ARG A 147 5.95 -3.29 -8.71
C ARG A 147 5.51 -3.75 -10.10
N PHE A 148 4.23 -3.57 -10.40
CA PHE A 148 3.64 -3.90 -11.69
C PHE A 148 3.60 -2.66 -12.58
N LYS A 149 4.61 -2.51 -13.42
CA LYS A 149 4.73 -1.41 -14.37
C LYS A 149 3.59 -1.41 -15.39
N PRO A 150 3.30 -0.29 -16.07
CA PRO A 150 2.40 -0.30 -17.22
C PRO A 150 2.82 -1.36 -18.25
N GLY A 151 1.86 -2.15 -18.72
CA GLY A 151 2.13 -3.25 -19.67
C GLY A 151 2.73 -4.51 -19.05
N TYR A 152 2.74 -4.63 -17.70
CA TYR A 152 3.15 -5.86 -17.06
C TYR A 152 2.36 -7.06 -17.56
N ALA A 153 3.08 -8.10 -17.94
CA ALA A 153 2.52 -9.40 -18.27
C ALA A 153 3.32 -10.49 -17.56
N ALA A 154 2.64 -11.41 -16.92
CA ALA A 154 3.30 -12.54 -16.28
C ALA A 154 3.94 -13.43 -17.32
N ALA A 155 5.17 -13.89 -17.08
CA ALA A 155 5.82 -14.88 -17.92
C ALA A 155 5.06 -16.21 -17.82
N ARG A 156 4.80 -16.83 -18.96
CA ARG A 156 4.34 -18.22 -18.98
C ARG A 156 5.53 -19.13 -18.75
N ILE A 157 5.50 -19.89 -17.65
CA ILE A 157 6.54 -20.82 -17.28
C ILE A 157 5.90 -22.21 -17.13
N ASP A 158 6.26 -23.10 -18.02
CA ASP A 158 5.82 -24.50 -17.94
C ASP A 158 6.77 -25.26 -17.01
N THR A 159 6.22 -25.93 -16.02
CA THR A 159 6.96 -26.72 -15.02
C THR A 159 6.47 -28.16 -15.00
N VAL A 160 7.32 -29.09 -14.54
CA VAL A 160 6.92 -30.48 -14.36
C VAL A 160 5.93 -30.68 -13.20
N LEU A 161 6.03 -29.80 -12.18
CA LEU A 161 5.13 -29.81 -11.03
C LEU A 161 3.83 -29.09 -11.36
N ASP A 162 2.72 -29.62 -10.83
CA ASP A 162 1.41 -28.99 -10.92
C ASP A 162 1.30 -27.81 -9.91
N TRP A 163 1.02 -26.60 -10.42
CA TRP A 163 0.80 -25.38 -9.65
C TRP A 163 -0.63 -24.85 -9.80
N SER A 164 -1.54 -25.66 -10.31
CA SER A 164 -2.92 -25.25 -10.61
C SER A 164 -3.71 -24.77 -9.38
N GLU A 165 -3.43 -25.32 -8.19
CA GLU A 165 -4.08 -24.91 -6.94
C GLU A 165 -3.88 -23.42 -6.59
N GLY A 166 -2.79 -22.81 -7.05
CA GLY A 166 -2.51 -21.37 -6.88
C GLY A 166 -3.29 -20.49 -7.84
N SER A 167 -3.87 -21.07 -8.86
CA SER A 167 -4.54 -20.34 -9.94
C SER A 167 -5.97 -19.95 -9.57
N VAL A 168 -6.39 -18.77 -10.02
CA VAL A 168 -7.77 -18.29 -9.92
C VAL A 168 -8.27 -18.01 -11.33
N PRO A 169 -9.45 -18.54 -11.72
CA PRO A 169 -10.02 -18.25 -13.03
C PRO A 169 -10.13 -16.73 -13.28
N GLY A 170 -9.66 -16.28 -14.42
CA GLY A 170 -9.68 -14.87 -14.82
C GLY A 170 -8.53 -14.00 -14.25
N ALA A 171 -7.70 -14.52 -13.35
CA ALA A 171 -6.49 -13.80 -12.92
C ALA A 171 -5.47 -13.72 -14.06
N SER A 172 -4.68 -12.64 -14.06
CA SER A 172 -3.68 -12.37 -15.10
C SER A 172 -2.50 -13.33 -15.06
N SER A 173 -2.24 -13.92 -13.91
CA SER A 173 -1.17 -14.92 -13.69
C SER A 173 -1.78 -16.25 -13.29
N GLN A 174 -1.22 -17.33 -13.82
CA GLN A 174 -1.67 -18.71 -13.58
C GLN A 174 -0.48 -19.61 -13.22
N GLY A 175 -0.76 -20.72 -12.59
CA GLY A 175 0.23 -21.77 -12.30
C GLY A 175 1.40 -21.27 -11.47
N PHE A 176 2.62 -21.61 -11.90
CA PHE A 176 3.86 -21.24 -11.21
C PHE A 176 4.03 -19.71 -11.09
N ALA A 177 3.69 -18.94 -12.12
CA ALA A 177 3.77 -17.49 -12.07
C ALA A 177 2.87 -16.90 -10.98
N ALA A 178 1.64 -17.41 -10.82
CA ALA A 178 0.74 -16.98 -9.75
C ALA A 178 1.33 -17.26 -8.36
N ALA A 179 1.96 -18.41 -8.17
CA ALA A 179 2.63 -18.77 -6.92
C ALA A 179 3.82 -17.83 -6.61
N VAL A 180 4.63 -17.50 -7.61
CA VAL A 180 5.76 -16.55 -7.47
C VAL A 180 5.27 -15.16 -7.09
N GLU A 181 4.19 -14.68 -7.68
CA GLU A 181 3.64 -13.34 -7.40
C GLU A 181 3.03 -13.19 -6.00
N MET A 182 2.77 -14.28 -5.29
CA MET A 182 2.39 -14.22 -3.88
C MET A 182 3.55 -13.78 -2.97
N CYS A 183 4.77 -13.70 -3.48
CA CYS A 183 5.92 -13.20 -2.72
C CYS A 183 5.75 -11.71 -2.38
N ASN A 184 5.88 -11.37 -1.09
CA ASN A 184 5.86 -9.99 -0.59
C ASN A 184 7.25 -9.40 -0.37
N ASN A 185 8.29 -10.09 -0.82
CA ASN A 185 9.70 -9.69 -0.72
C ASN A 185 10.19 -9.39 0.72
N ASN A 186 9.63 -10.05 1.72
CA ASN A 186 10.08 -9.85 3.11
C ASN A 186 11.44 -10.50 3.42
N GLY A 187 12.02 -11.22 2.48
CA GLY A 187 13.34 -11.83 2.61
C GLY A 187 13.42 -13.03 3.57
N HIS A 188 12.30 -13.53 4.08
CA HIS A 188 12.30 -14.63 5.04
C HIS A 188 12.94 -15.92 4.49
N CYS A 189 12.79 -16.17 3.20
CA CYS A 189 13.42 -17.31 2.51
C CYS A 189 14.97 -17.19 2.45
N ARG A 190 15.55 -16.02 2.68
CA ARG A 190 16.99 -15.71 2.57
C ARG A 190 17.70 -15.63 3.92
N LYS A 191 17.07 -16.02 5.00
CA LYS A 191 17.69 -16.06 6.32
C LYS A 191 18.87 -17.05 6.36
N PHE A 192 19.82 -16.77 7.25
CA PHE A 192 20.96 -17.65 7.52
C PHE A 192 20.78 -18.53 8.76
N ASP A 193 19.81 -18.21 9.59
CA ASP A 193 19.46 -18.92 10.82
C ASP A 193 18.60 -20.17 10.55
N ALA A 194 18.29 -20.91 11.60
CA ALA A 194 17.46 -22.11 11.52
C ALA A 194 16.07 -21.81 10.96
N GLY A 195 15.49 -22.75 10.24
CA GLY A 195 14.15 -22.63 9.66
C GLY A 195 14.10 -21.89 8.32
N THR A 196 15.23 -21.66 7.67
CA THR A 196 15.29 -21.08 6.33
C THR A 196 14.78 -22.05 5.28
N MET A 197 13.90 -21.57 4.41
CA MET A 197 13.23 -22.39 3.40
C MET A 197 14.01 -22.55 2.10
N CYS A 198 14.92 -21.66 1.75
CA CYS A 198 15.60 -21.68 0.46
C CYS A 198 17.02 -22.27 0.54
N PRO A 199 17.22 -23.55 0.26
CA PRO A 199 18.55 -24.18 0.24
C PRO A 199 19.46 -23.56 -0.82
N SER A 200 18.92 -23.20 -1.99
CA SER A 200 19.68 -22.59 -3.07
C SER A 200 20.33 -21.28 -2.63
N TYR A 201 19.56 -20.35 -2.04
CA TYR A 201 20.11 -19.11 -1.53
C TYR A 201 21.17 -19.32 -0.45
N ARG A 202 20.99 -20.32 0.41
CA ARG A 202 22.01 -20.65 1.43
C ARG A 202 23.34 -21.08 0.82
N ALA A 203 23.31 -21.76 -0.32
CA ALA A 203 24.49 -22.21 -1.03
C ALA A 203 25.11 -21.12 -1.91
N THR A 204 24.30 -20.44 -2.73
CA THR A 204 24.79 -19.52 -3.77
C THR A 204 24.92 -18.08 -3.30
N ARG A 205 24.10 -17.64 -2.34
CA ARG A 205 23.93 -16.25 -1.93
C ARG A 205 23.32 -15.34 -3.01
N GLU A 206 22.71 -15.94 -4.02
CA GLU A 206 22.06 -15.25 -5.14
C GLU A 206 20.53 -15.44 -5.10
N GLU A 207 19.79 -14.47 -5.60
CA GLU A 207 18.33 -14.48 -5.71
C GLU A 207 17.87 -15.03 -7.07
#